data_d8a92ea953575c8395289fbacbc79643
#
_entry.id   d8a92ea953575c8395289fbacbc79643
#
_cell.length_a   1.000
_cell.length_b   1.000
_cell.length_c   1.000
_cell.angle_alpha   90.00
_cell.angle_beta   90.00
_cell.angle_gamma   90.00
#
_symmetry.space_group_name_H-M   'P 1'
#
loop_
_entity.id
_entity.type
_entity.pdbx_description
1 polymer ?
#
loop_
_entity_poly.entity_id
_entity_poly.type
_entity_poly.pdbx_seq_one_letter_code
_entity_poly.pdbx_strand_id
1 'polypeptide(L)'
;MDFALSPKHEMMKSMFKDFAEKEVAPVAAELDEKGEFSWDLFKKMGKLGMFGLPYPREYGGAGADYLTYVLACEQIAHACCATAMLLTSQNSLSSWLIYKYGTEEQKRKYLTPLITGQELGAFCLTEADAGSDAANQQTTAVLEGSEWVLDGSKRFVTNGGLAGIYIVVARTSGSRGPKGISIFIV
;
A
#
# COMPACT_ATOMS: atom_id res chain seq x y z
N MET A 1 -15.25 -3.66 -29.19
CA MET A 1 -14.85 -3.25 -27.81
C MET A 1 -14.16 -1.91 -27.98
N ASP A 2 -14.62 -0.87 -27.29
CA ASP A 2 -14.01 0.46 -27.36
C ASP A 2 -13.05 0.60 -26.17
N PHE A 3 -11.80 0.96 -26.44
CA PHE A 3 -10.74 1.18 -25.44
C PHE A 3 -10.43 2.66 -25.24
N ALA A 4 -11.23 3.56 -25.83
CA ALA A 4 -11.06 4.99 -25.64
C ALA A 4 -11.35 5.38 -24.17
N LEU A 5 -10.51 6.26 -23.64
CA LEU A 5 -10.74 6.82 -22.32
C LEU A 5 -11.89 7.82 -22.34
N SER A 6 -12.69 7.87 -21.29
CA SER A 6 -13.68 8.94 -21.15
C SER A 6 -12.99 10.31 -20.93
N PRO A 7 -13.67 11.44 -21.23
CA PRO A 7 -13.10 12.76 -20.96
C PRO A 7 -12.62 12.95 -19.52
N LYS A 8 -13.32 12.33 -18.54
CA LYS A 8 -12.91 12.33 -17.13
C LYS A 8 -11.58 11.61 -16.94
N HIS A 9 -11.41 10.43 -17.55
CA HIS A 9 -10.17 9.65 -17.43
C HIS A 9 -8.99 10.35 -18.11
N GLU A 10 -9.22 10.98 -19.27
CA GLU A 10 -8.19 11.78 -19.94
C GLU A 10 -7.73 12.97 -19.09
N MET A 11 -8.67 13.67 -18.47
CA MET A 11 -8.35 14.76 -17.55
C MET A 11 -7.54 14.27 -16.33
N MET A 12 -7.95 13.17 -15.72
CA MET A 12 -7.24 12.57 -14.57
C MET A 12 -5.84 12.09 -14.98
N LYS A 13 -5.72 11.43 -16.13
CA LYS A 13 -4.42 11.01 -16.68
C LYS A 13 -3.49 12.20 -16.90
N SER A 14 -3.99 13.29 -17.48
CA SER A 14 -3.21 14.52 -17.67
C SER A 14 -2.72 15.11 -16.34
N MET A 15 -3.59 15.15 -15.33
CA MET A 15 -3.22 15.64 -14.00
C MET A 15 -2.12 14.79 -13.35
N PHE A 16 -2.20 13.46 -13.43
CA PHE A 16 -1.16 12.56 -12.91
C PHE A 16 0.14 12.68 -13.67
N LYS A 17 0.06 12.83 -15.01
CA LYS A 17 1.23 13.09 -15.86
C LYS A 17 1.92 14.39 -15.46
N ASP A 18 1.18 15.48 -15.32
CA ASP A 18 1.70 16.77 -14.89
C ASP A 18 2.41 16.69 -13.54
N PHE A 19 1.83 15.97 -12.57
CA PHE A 19 2.46 15.73 -11.28
C PHE A 19 3.74 14.90 -11.42
N ALA A 20 3.71 13.83 -12.21
CA ALA A 20 4.87 12.97 -12.45
C ALA A 20 6.05 13.75 -13.07
N GLU A 21 5.77 14.57 -14.09
CA GLU A 21 6.79 15.36 -14.77
C GLU A 21 7.35 16.52 -13.93
N LYS A 22 6.50 17.18 -13.14
CA LYS A 22 6.90 18.38 -12.37
C LYS A 22 7.48 18.06 -11.00
N GLU A 23 6.99 17.01 -10.33
CA GLU A 23 7.34 16.73 -8.94
C GLU A 23 8.19 15.46 -8.78
N VAL A 24 7.92 14.40 -9.58
CA VAL A 24 8.61 13.11 -9.42
C VAL A 24 9.87 13.03 -10.25
N ALA A 25 9.78 13.30 -11.56
CA ALA A 25 10.91 13.14 -12.47
C ALA A 25 12.17 13.96 -12.08
N PRO A 26 12.04 15.21 -11.61
CA PRO A 26 13.22 16.02 -11.27
C PRO A 26 14.06 15.48 -10.12
N VAL A 27 13.48 14.67 -9.23
CA VAL A 27 14.16 14.15 -8.02
C VAL A 27 14.45 12.65 -8.09
N ALA A 28 13.90 11.95 -9.07
CA ALA A 28 13.95 10.49 -9.14
C ALA A 28 15.38 9.93 -9.17
N ALA A 29 16.25 10.50 -10.00
CA ALA A 29 17.63 10.03 -10.14
C ALA A 29 18.45 10.25 -8.86
N GLU A 30 18.28 11.39 -8.20
CA GLU A 30 18.96 11.71 -6.94
C GLU A 30 18.51 10.77 -5.81
N LEU A 31 17.20 10.51 -5.69
CA LEU A 31 16.63 9.60 -4.69
C LEU A 31 17.13 8.16 -4.90
N ASP A 32 17.23 7.73 -6.16
CA ASP A 32 17.74 6.39 -6.50
C ASP A 32 19.23 6.26 -6.15
N GLU A 33 20.05 7.25 -6.50
CA GLU A 33 21.47 7.26 -6.19
C GLU A 33 21.74 7.23 -4.69
N LYS A 34 20.96 7.99 -3.91
CA LYS A 34 21.08 8.06 -2.45
C LYS A 34 20.43 6.90 -1.71
N GLY A 35 19.51 6.18 -2.35
CA GLY A 35 18.68 5.15 -1.71
C GLY A 35 17.74 5.75 -0.64
N GLU A 36 17.26 6.97 -0.85
CA GLU A 36 16.46 7.70 0.12
C GLU A 36 14.96 7.65 -0.20
N PHE A 37 14.15 7.63 0.86
CA PHE A 37 12.69 7.78 0.76
C PHE A 37 12.30 9.26 0.78
N SER A 38 11.48 9.68 -0.16
CA SER A 38 11.02 11.07 -0.22
C SER A 38 9.71 11.30 0.56
N TRP A 39 9.85 11.79 1.78
CA TRP A 39 8.69 12.26 2.57
C TRP A 39 7.97 13.45 1.94
N ASP A 40 8.67 14.27 1.15
CA ASP A 40 8.05 15.39 0.42
C ASP A 40 7.09 14.88 -0.66
N LEU A 41 7.54 13.94 -1.50
CA LEU A 41 6.67 13.30 -2.48
C LEU A 41 5.50 12.57 -1.83
N PHE A 42 5.74 11.83 -0.74
CA PHE A 42 4.67 11.17 0.02
C PHE A 42 3.59 12.16 0.47
N LYS A 43 3.99 13.28 1.07
CA LYS A 43 3.06 14.33 1.52
C LYS A 43 2.31 14.99 0.36
N LYS A 44 3.00 15.25 -0.77
CA LYS A 44 2.38 15.82 -1.98
C LYS A 44 1.34 14.86 -2.58
N MET A 45 1.67 13.58 -2.69
CA MET A 45 0.74 12.54 -3.18
C MET A 45 -0.47 12.40 -2.25
N GLY A 46 -0.27 12.44 -0.93
CA GLY A 46 -1.34 12.42 0.06
C GLY A 46 -2.29 13.62 -0.08
N LYS A 47 -1.75 14.84 -0.21
CA LYS A 47 -2.55 16.07 -0.43
C LYS A 47 -3.39 16.02 -1.70
N LEU A 48 -2.92 15.34 -2.74
CA LEU A 48 -3.66 15.11 -3.98
C LEU A 48 -4.65 13.94 -3.91
N GLY A 49 -4.74 13.27 -2.76
CA GLY A 49 -5.63 12.11 -2.55
C GLY A 49 -5.24 10.86 -3.32
N MET A 50 -4.00 10.76 -3.79
CA MET A 50 -3.56 9.63 -4.61
C MET A 50 -3.59 8.30 -3.86
N PHE A 51 -3.37 8.29 -2.54
CA PHE A 51 -3.43 7.07 -1.72
C PHE A 51 -4.84 6.61 -1.42
N GLY A 52 -5.85 7.43 -1.73
CA GLY A 52 -7.25 7.14 -1.49
C GLY A 52 -8.11 7.02 -2.75
N LEU A 53 -7.53 6.94 -3.95
CA LEU A 53 -8.26 6.98 -5.22
C LEU A 53 -9.48 6.04 -5.28
N PRO A 54 -9.35 4.71 -5.03
CA PRO A 54 -10.47 3.79 -5.18
C PRO A 54 -11.34 3.66 -3.91
N TYR A 55 -11.01 4.38 -2.83
CA TYR A 55 -11.71 4.22 -1.56
C TYR A 55 -12.88 5.18 -1.39
N PRO A 56 -13.93 4.77 -0.62
CA PRO A 56 -15.09 5.60 -0.37
C PRO A 56 -14.75 6.92 0.35
N ARG A 57 -15.54 7.95 0.05
CA ARG A 57 -15.38 9.28 0.65
C ARG A 57 -15.60 9.30 2.16
N GLU A 58 -16.40 8.39 2.69
CA GLU A 58 -16.68 8.26 4.13
C GLU A 58 -15.43 7.94 4.98
N TYR A 59 -14.39 7.36 4.34
CA TYR A 59 -13.08 7.12 4.97
C TYR A 59 -12.02 8.15 4.55
N GLY A 60 -12.39 9.15 3.74
CA GLY A 60 -11.47 10.17 3.22
C GLY A 60 -10.89 9.84 1.83
N GLY A 61 -11.39 8.80 1.16
CA GLY A 61 -11.00 8.44 -0.20
C GLY A 61 -11.64 9.34 -1.27
N ALA A 62 -11.16 9.25 -2.51
CA ALA A 62 -11.67 10.02 -3.64
C ALA A 62 -12.94 9.43 -4.26
N GLY A 63 -13.25 8.15 -4.03
CA GLY A 63 -14.37 7.43 -4.65
C GLY A 63 -14.22 7.30 -6.16
N ALA A 64 -12.98 7.26 -6.66
CA ALA A 64 -12.69 7.05 -8.07
C ALA A 64 -12.77 5.56 -8.44
N ASP A 65 -12.83 5.26 -9.72
CA ASP A 65 -12.78 3.88 -10.20
C ASP A 65 -11.33 3.34 -10.28
N TYR A 66 -11.21 2.03 -10.43
CA TYR A 66 -9.90 1.38 -10.55
C TYR A 66 -9.13 1.78 -11.81
N LEU A 67 -9.82 2.17 -12.90
CA LEU A 67 -9.14 2.67 -14.10
C LEU A 67 -8.40 3.98 -13.79
N THR A 68 -9.02 4.90 -13.07
CA THR A 68 -8.37 6.12 -12.59
C THR A 68 -7.11 5.81 -11.75
N TYR A 69 -7.20 4.82 -10.85
CA TYR A 69 -6.04 4.37 -10.06
C TYR A 69 -4.92 3.80 -10.93
N VAL A 70 -5.24 2.96 -11.91
CA VAL A 70 -4.24 2.38 -12.84
C VAL A 70 -3.58 3.47 -13.68
N LEU A 71 -4.34 4.46 -14.16
CA LEU A 71 -3.79 5.60 -14.88
C LEU A 71 -2.82 6.42 -14.01
N ALA A 72 -3.11 6.59 -12.72
CA ALA A 72 -2.17 7.22 -11.79
C ALA A 72 -0.88 6.42 -11.67
N CYS A 73 -0.97 5.09 -11.47
CA CYS A 73 0.20 4.21 -11.39
C CYS A 73 1.05 4.27 -12.66
N GLU A 74 0.41 4.24 -13.85
CA GLU A 74 1.08 4.33 -15.14
C GLU A 74 1.88 5.64 -15.26
N GLN A 75 1.25 6.78 -15.00
CA GLN A 75 1.91 8.08 -15.16
C GLN A 75 3.06 8.29 -14.16
N ILE A 76 2.89 7.87 -12.91
CA ILE A 76 3.95 7.94 -11.90
C ILE A 76 5.11 6.99 -12.26
N ALA A 77 4.82 5.78 -12.75
CA ALA A 77 5.83 4.80 -13.13
C ALA A 77 6.70 5.27 -14.31
N HIS A 78 6.15 6.05 -15.24
CA HIS A 78 6.92 6.67 -16.32
C HIS A 78 8.04 7.60 -15.79
N ALA A 79 7.80 8.28 -14.68
CA ALA A 79 8.78 9.16 -14.06
C ALA A 79 9.70 8.40 -13.09
N CYS A 80 9.13 7.51 -12.25
CA CYS A 80 9.87 6.74 -11.25
C CYS A 80 9.09 5.49 -10.80
N CYS A 81 9.62 4.30 -11.10
CA CYS A 81 9.01 3.04 -10.68
C CYS A 81 8.95 2.88 -9.15
N ALA A 82 9.98 3.33 -8.42
CA ALA A 82 9.99 3.25 -6.96
C ALA A 82 8.86 4.10 -6.33
N THR A 83 8.61 5.30 -6.88
CA THR A 83 7.48 6.14 -6.45
C THR A 83 6.13 5.51 -6.82
N ALA A 84 6.02 4.83 -7.97
CA ALA A 84 4.82 4.08 -8.32
C ALA A 84 4.61 2.88 -7.39
N MET A 85 5.69 2.21 -6.95
CA MET A 85 5.61 1.14 -5.94
C MET A 85 5.10 1.66 -4.59
N LEU A 86 5.49 2.86 -4.17
CA LEU A 86 4.91 3.52 -3.01
C LEU A 86 3.38 3.67 -3.17
N LEU A 87 2.94 4.21 -4.31
CA LEU A 87 1.51 4.38 -4.61
C LEU A 87 0.75 3.05 -4.59
N THR A 88 1.31 2.02 -5.23
CA THR A 88 0.65 0.70 -5.32
C THR A 88 0.63 -0.03 -3.98
N SER A 89 1.72 -0.04 -3.22
CA SER A 89 1.77 -0.70 -1.92
C SER A 89 0.80 -0.07 -0.92
N GLN A 90 0.69 1.25 -0.93
CA GLN A 90 -0.23 1.98 -0.06
C GLN A 90 -1.69 1.66 -0.40
N ASN A 91 -2.08 1.74 -1.69
CA ASN A 91 -3.46 1.50 -2.12
C ASN A 91 -3.84 0.02 -2.11
N SER A 92 -3.07 -0.84 -2.78
CA SER A 92 -3.54 -2.19 -3.10
C SER A 92 -3.10 -3.27 -2.10
N LEU A 93 -2.12 -3.00 -1.24
CA LEU A 93 -1.67 -3.96 -0.24
C LEU A 93 -2.14 -3.57 1.16
N SER A 94 -1.60 -2.51 1.73
CA SER A 94 -1.90 -2.15 3.12
C SER A 94 -3.36 -1.71 3.31
N SER A 95 -3.80 -0.73 2.53
CA SER A 95 -5.15 -0.17 2.67
C SER A 95 -6.26 -1.13 2.25
N TRP A 96 -6.04 -1.91 1.17
CA TRP A 96 -7.09 -2.78 0.64
C TRP A 96 -7.49 -3.89 1.62
N LEU A 97 -6.53 -4.48 2.31
CA LEU A 97 -6.79 -5.54 3.29
C LEU A 97 -7.63 -5.03 4.45
N ILE A 98 -7.32 -3.85 4.96
CA ILE A 98 -8.10 -3.23 6.04
C ILE A 98 -9.50 -2.86 5.53
N TYR A 99 -9.61 -2.29 4.34
CA TYR A 99 -10.92 -1.94 3.75
C TYR A 99 -11.82 -3.17 3.57
N LYS A 100 -11.26 -4.27 3.05
CA LYS A 100 -12.03 -5.46 2.71
C LYS A 100 -12.41 -6.30 3.93
N TYR A 101 -11.53 -6.41 4.91
CA TYR A 101 -11.66 -7.38 6.00
C TYR A 101 -11.70 -6.75 7.40
N GLY A 102 -11.34 -5.50 7.54
CA GLY A 102 -11.36 -4.78 8.81
C GLY A 102 -12.78 -4.47 9.31
N THR A 103 -12.92 -4.39 10.63
CA THR A 103 -14.13 -3.84 11.26
C THR A 103 -14.25 -2.35 10.99
N GLU A 104 -15.42 -1.75 11.23
CA GLU A 104 -15.60 -0.30 11.06
C GLU A 104 -14.67 0.52 11.96
N GLU A 105 -14.40 0.04 13.16
CA GLU A 105 -13.43 0.64 14.07
C GLU A 105 -12.01 0.61 13.48
N GLN A 106 -11.58 -0.55 12.97
CA GLN A 106 -10.28 -0.72 12.33
C GLN A 106 -10.15 0.15 11.08
N LYS A 107 -11.18 0.25 10.26
CA LYS A 107 -11.18 1.13 9.08
C LYS A 107 -11.01 2.60 9.46
N ARG A 108 -11.75 3.09 10.45
CA ARG A 108 -11.60 4.47 10.91
C ARG A 108 -10.25 4.73 11.53
N LYS A 109 -9.73 3.78 12.31
CA LYS A 109 -8.47 3.93 13.03
C LYS A 109 -7.24 3.80 12.13
N TYR A 110 -7.26 2.86 11.16
CA TYR A 110 -6.06 2.49 10.39
C TYR A 110 -6.19 2.79 8.90
N LEU A 111 -7.35 2.55 8.27
CA LEU A 111 -7.52 2.83 6.83
C LEU A 111 -7.51 4.33 6.55
N THR A 112 -8.25 5.12 7.31
CA THR A 112 -8.34 6.57 7.08
C THR A 112 -6.95 7.24 7.05
N PRO A 113 -6.04 7.07 8.03
CA PRO A 113 -4.73 7.68 7.96
C PRO A 113 -3.87 7.17 6.79
N LEU A 114 -4.01 5.90 6.38
CA LEU A 114 -3.30 5.37 5.22
C LEU A 114 -3.75 6.05 3.92
N ILE A 115 -5.06 6.09 3.66
CA ILE A 115 -5.59 6.60 2.39
C ILE A 115 -5.57 8.13 2.27
N THR A 116 -5.45 8.84 3.39
CA THR A 116 -5.25 10.30 3.42
C THR A 116 -3.78 10.71 3.39
N GLY A 117 -2.84 9.75 3.47
CA GLY A 117 -1.41 10.02 3.47
C GLY A 117 -0.91 10.64 4.78
N GLN A 118 -1.59 10.40 5.90
CA GLN A 118 -1.13 10.75 7.24
C GLN A 118 -0.14 9.71 7.76
N GLU A 119 -0.38 8.42 7.42
CA GLU A 119 0.46 7.30 7.79
C GLU A 119 0.92 6.52 6.55
N LEU A 120 2.16 6.03 6.62
CA LEU A 120 2.74 5.14 5.64
C LEU A 120 2.48 3.69 6.05
N GLY A 121 2.04 2.87 5.11
CA GLY A 121 1.77 1.45 5.32
C GLY A 121 2.84 0.54 4.75
N ALA A 122 3.03 -0.62 5.40
CA ALA A 122 3.86 -1.71 4.91
C ALA A 122 3.10 -3.03 4.95
N PHE A 123 3.36 -3.90 3.95
CA PHE A 123 2.78 -5.24 3.89
C PHE A 123 3.87 -6.30 4.05
N CYS A 124 3.77 -7.08 5.11
CA CYS A 124 4.77 -8.05 5.56
C CYS A 124 4.30 -9.48 5.28
N LEU A 125 4.57 -9.97 4.07
CA LEU A 125 4.20 -11.32 3.62
C LEU A 125 5.43 -12.24 3.54
N THR A 126 6.40 -11.87 2.70
CA THR A 126 7.52 -12.72 2.26
C THR A 126 8.48 -13.06 3.39
N GLU A 127 8.94 -14.30 3.42
CA GLU A 127 9.99 -14.81 4.32
C GLU A 127 11.13 -15.44 3.51
N ALA A 128 12.21 -15.85 4.18
CA ALA A 128 13.35 -16.49 3.52
C ALA A 128 12.92 -17.73 2.72
N ASP A 129 12.03 -18.54 3.28
CA ASP A 129 11.58 -19.82 2.72
C ASP A 129 10.11 -19.79 2.26
N ALA A 130 9.48 -18.61 2.20
CA ALA A 130 8.10 -18.43 1.77
C ALA A 130 7.95 -17.19 0.87
N GLY A 131 8.20 -17.37 -0.41
CA GLY A 131 7.97 -16.40 -1.48
C GLY A 131 6.71 -16.75 -2.26
N SER A 132 6.88 -17.41 -3.42
CA SER A 132 5.74 -17.85 -4.24
C SER A 132 4.85 -18.87 -3.53
N ASP A 133 5.42 -19.73 -2.68
CA ASP A 133 4.68 -20.54 -1.73
C ASP A 133 4.41 -19.74 -0.43
N ALA A 134 3.54 -18.74 -0.53
CA ALA A 134 3.18 -17.88 0.59
C ALA A 134 2.47 -18.64 1.73
N ALA A 135 1.97 -19.84 1.46
CA ALA A 135 1.35 -20.67 2.49
C ALA A 135 2.37 -21.40 3.39
N ASN A 136 3.66 -21.38 3.04
CA ASN A 136 4.75 -22.00 3.81
C ASN A 136 5.38 -21.07 4.85
N GLN A 137 4.67 -20.04 5.30
CA GLN A 137 5.19 -19.08 6.27
C GLN A 137 5.52 -19.71 7.62
N GLN A 138 6.60 -19.23 8.22
CA GLN A 138 7.10 -19.67 9.52
C GLN A 138 6.82 -18.68 10.65
N THR A 139 6.65 -17.37 10.32
CA THR A 139 6.26 -16.36 11.33
C THR A 139 4.99 -16.81 12.04
N THR A 140 5.05 -16.88 13.38
CA THR A 140 3.94 -17.31 14.23
C THR A 140 3.25 -16.12 14.90
N ALA A 141 1.99 -16.33 15.29
CA ALA A 141 1.25 -15.45 16.16
C ALA A 141 0.55 -16.29 17.22
N VAL A 142 0.89 -16.06 18.49
CA VAL A 142 0.35 -16.78 19.64
C VAL A 142 -0.45 -15.80 20.50
N LEU A 143 -1.66 -16.21 20.92
CA LEU A 143 -2.48 -15.40 21.83
C LEU A 143 -2.00 -15.65 23.28
N GLU A 144 -1.48 -14.60 23.90
CA GLU A 144 -1.07 -14.58 25.31
C GLU A 144 -1.95 -13.61 26.07
N GLY A 145 -2.86 -14.15 26.86
CA GLY A 145 -3.89 -13.35 27.52
C GLY A 145 -4.82 -12.67 26.52
N SER A 146 -4.77 -11.35 26.40
CA SER A 146 -5.57 -10.55 25.46
C SER A 146 -4.77 -10.02 24.26
N GLU A 147 -3.48 -10.35 24.17
CA GLU A 147 -2.57 -9.81 23.16
C GLU A 147 -2.01 -10.92 22.27
N TRP A 148 -1.82 -10.60 20.99
CA TRP A 148 -1.13 -11.48 20.05
C TRP A 148 0.36 -11.18 20.05
N VAL A 149 1.17 -12.19 20.35
CA VAL A 149 2.63 -12.12 20.24
C VAL A 149 3.05 -12.69 18.88
N LEU A 150 3.67 -11.85 18.06
CA LEU A 150 4.20 -12.24 16.74
C LEU A 150 5.70 -12.52 16.88
N ASP A 151 6.13 -13.69 16.39
CA ASP A 151 7.53 -14.09 16.37
C ASP A 151 7.91 -14.61 14.99
N GLY A 152 8.96 -14.03 14.38
CA GLY A 152 9.44 -14.38 13.07
C GLY A 152 10.16 -13.23 12.34
N SER A 153 10.40 -13.44 11.05
CA SER A 153 11.13 -12.49 10.22
C SER A 153 10.50 -12.37 8.84
N LYS A 154 10.38 -11.15 8.35
CA LYS A 154 9.86 -10.85 6.99
C LYS A 154 10.94 -10.22 6.13
N ARG A 155 10.87 -10.43 4.81
CA ARG A 155 11.81 -9.90 3.82
C ARG A 155 11.11 -9.15 2.71
N PHE A 156 11.86 -8.29 2.02
CA PHE A 156 11.38 -7.51 0.88
C PHE A 156 10.13 -6.68 1.19
N VAL A 157 10.09 -6.11 2.40
CA VAL A 157 8.99 -5.30 2.87
C VAL A 157 9.12 -3.88 2.34
N THR A 158 8.33 -3.52 1.33
CA THR A 158 8.24 -2.15 0.84
C THR A 158 7.84 -1.22 1.99
N ASN A 159 8.56 -0.12 2.17
CA ASN A 159 8.43 0.83 3.28
C ASN A 159 8.80 0.26 4.67
N GLY A 160 9.42 -0.91 4.75
CA GLY A 160 9.90 -1.49 6.01
C GLY A 160 10.87 -0.55 6.73
N GLY A 161 10.69 -0.36 8.04
CA GLY A 161 11.49 0.57 8.85
C GLY A 161 11.06 2.05 8.77
N LEU A 162 10.13 2.40 7.85
CA LEU A 162 9.60 3.75 7.70
C LEU A 162 8.11 3.85 8.00
N ALA A 163 7.37 2.75 7.79
CA ALA A 163 5.93 2.71 7.98
C ALA A 163 5.52 2.86 9.45
N GLY A 164 4.37 3.52 9.67
CA GLY A 164 3.72 3.59 10.97
C GLY A 164 2.66 2.50 11.17
N ILE A 165 2.19 1.86 10.09
CA ILE A 165 1.21 0.78 10.14
C ILE A 165 1.72 -0.40 9.32
N TYR A 166 1.82 -1.57 9.96
CA TYR A 166 2.26 -2.81 9.30
C TYR A 166 1.10 -3.80 9.20
N ILE A 167 0.92 -4.37 8.03
CA ILE A 167 0.01 -5.49 7.81
C ILE A 167 0.86 -6.75 7.78
N VAL A 168 0.81 -7.52 8.85
CA VAL A 168 1.67 -8.69 9.05
C VAL A 168 0.87 -9.97 8.87
N VAL A 169 1.37 -10.85 8.01
CA VAL A 169 0.79 -12.18 7.80
C VAL A 169 1.55 -13.18 8.68
N ALA A 170 0.84 -13.91 9.53
CA ALA A 170 1.46 -14.86 10.47
C ALA A 170 0.60 -16.12 10.66
N ARG A 171 1.22 -17.19 11.11
CA ARG A 171 0.59 -18.48 11.39
C ARG A 171 0.00 -18.49 12.81
N THR A 172 -1.30 -18.69 12.88
CA THR A 172 -2.06 -18.76 14.15
C THR A 172 -2.45 -20.18 14.56
N SER A 173 -2.20 -21.18 13.70
CA SER A 173 -2.45 -22.59 14.05
C SER A 173 -1.39 -23.50 13.46
N GLY A 174 -1.29 -24.73 14.00
CA GLY A 174 -0.42 -25.78 13.48
C GLY A 174 -0.88 -26.38 12.13
N SER A 175 -2.00 -25.93 11.57
CA SER A 175 -2.49 -26.38 10.28
C SER A 175 -1.55 -25.94 9.17
N ARG A 176 -1.19 -26.87 8.27
CA ARG A 176 -0.41 -26.53 7.06
C ARG A 176 -1.28 -25.80 6.04
N GLY A 177 -0.60 -25.01 5.19
CA GLY A 177 -1.26 -24.27 4.12
C GLY A 177 -1.99 -23.00 4.60
N PRO A 178 -2.88 -22.42 3.77
CA PRO A 178 -3.46 -21.10 4.02
C PRO A 178 -4.45 -21.05 5.20
N LYS A 179 -5.04 -22.19 5.58
CA LYS A 179 -6.04 -22.26 6.67
C LYS A 179 -5.45 -21.96 8.06
N GLY A 180 -4.12 -22.04 8.21
CA GLY A 180 -3.44 -21.74 9.46
C GLY A 180 -2.91 -20.32 9.55
N ILE A 181 -3.27 -19.43 8.63
CA ILE A 181 -2.69 -18.08 8.48
C ILE A 181 -3.73 -17.02 8.79
N SER A 182 -3.31 -15.99 9.50
CA SER A 182 -4.11 -14.79 9.80
C SER A 182 -3.33 -13.52 9.46
N ILE A 183 -4.04 -12.40 9.41
CA ILE A 183 -3.48 -11.09 9.11
C ILE A 183 -3.67 -10.18 10.31
N PHE A 184 -2.60 -9.48 10.68
CA PHE A 184 -2.55 -8.59 11.83
C PHE A 184 -2.26 -7.16 11.38
N ILE A 185 -2.88 -6.19 12.05
CA ILE A 185 -2.53 -4.77 11.99
C ILE A 185 -1.64 -4.49 13.20
N VAL A 186 -0.44 -4.01 12.94
CA VAL A 186 0.60 -3.73 13.94
C VAL A 186 1.05 -2.29 13.82
#